data_ff4e9441a9d9df4a2dcdb3b392d84ba0
#
_entry.id   ff4e9441a9d9df4a2dcdb3b392d84ba0
#
_cell.length_a   1.000
_cell.length_b   1.000
_cell.length_c   1.000
_cell.angle_alpha   90.00
_cell.angle_beta   90.00
_cell.angle_gamma   90.00
#
_symmetry.space_group_name_H-M   'P 1'
#
loop_
_entity.id
_entity.type
_entity.pdbx_description
1 polymer ?
#
loop_
_entity_poly.entity_id
_entity_poly.type
_entity_poly.pdbx_seq_one_letter_code
_entity_poly.pdbx_strand_id
1 'polypeptide(L)'
;SEDTSSIRSSLEAFGCGIYSQDGSGIDKDTDVVCISTAIEESNADIAAARASGLPVIHRSDLLAGIIKTKKTIAVAGTSGKSTVTAMIFEFLTACEKSPSLISGAPLRRLKKQGLIGNAFCGGSDLLVVEADESDGTLVKYSPNASVILNVSKDHKDIGELRVLFETLTLKSEWSAINADDPALASFKSSMTFGHGNRAMWRPDFV
;
A
#
# COMPACT_ATOMS: atom_id res chain seq x y z
N SER A 1 -4.92 16.12 -12.39
CA SER A 1 -5.36 14.80 -12.86
C SER A 1 -4.35 14.32 -13.88
N GLU A 2 -3.65 13.21 -13.60
CA GLU A 2 -2.87 12.53 -14.63
C GLU A 2 -3.83 12.16 -15.76
N ASP A 3 -3.39 12.39 -16.97
CA ASP A 3 -4.16 12.04 -18.16
C ASP A 3 -4.39 10.52 -18.18
N THR A 4 -5.62 10.08 -18.09
CA THR A 4 -6.02 8.66 -18.13
C THR A 4 -5.45 7.94 -19.35
N SER A 5 -5.21 8.67 -20.45
CA SER A 5 -4.56 8.16 -21.67
C SER A 5 -3.12 7.71 -21.43
N SER A 6 -2.36 8.44 -20.62
CA SER A 6 -0.96 8.13 -20.33
C SER A 6 -0.80 6.89 -19.45
N ILE A 7 -1.72 6.69 -18.50
CA ILE A 7 -1.75 5.49 -17.66
C ILE A 7 -2.11 4.26 -18.50
N ARG A 8 -3.13 4.40 -19.36
CA ARG A 8 -3.56 3.36 -20.27
C ARG A 8 -2.41 2.89 -21.17
N SER A 9 -1.74 3.82 -21.87
CA SER A 9 -0.60 3.51 -22.72
C SER A 9 0.55 2.85 -21.96
N SER A 10 0.78 3.23 -20.70
CA SER A 10 1.78 2.59 -19.85
C SER A 10 1.42 1.14 -19.52
N LEU A 11 0.15 0.85 -19.20
CA LEU A 11 -0.33 -0.50 -18.93
C LEU A 11 -0.23 -1.39 -20.18
N GLU A 12 -0.64 -0.87 -21.34
CA GLU A 12 -0.51 -1.56 -22.63
C GLU A 12 0.96 -1.90 -22.95
N ALA A 13 1.89 -0.98 -22.66
CA ALA A 13 3.33 -1.21 -22.83
C ALA A 13 3.88 -2.32 -21.90
N PHE A 14 3.22 -2.58 -20.77
CA PHE A 14 3.51 -3.71 -19.88
C PHE A 14 2.82 -5.02 -20.30
N GLY A 15 2.10 -5.02 -21.44
CA GLY A 15 1.40 -6.18 -21.94
C GLY A 15 0.00 -6.39 -21.35
N CYS A 16 -0.55 -5.38 -20.63
CA CYS A 16 -1.92 -5.46 -20.13
C CYS A 16 -2.91 -5.20 -21.27
N GLY A 17 -3.87 -6.11 -21.47
CA GLY A 17 -5.04 -5.86 -22.31
C GLY A 17 -5.96 -4.83 -21.65
N ILE A 18 -6.49 -3.90 -22.44
CA ILE A 18 -7.43 -2.88 -21.94
C ILE A 18 -8.78 -3.12 -22.61
N TYR A 19 -9.79 -3.41 -21.82
CA TYR A 19 -11.13 -3.75 -22.27
C TYR A 19 -12.16 -2.74 -21.75
N SER A 20 -13.33 -2.70 -22.39
CA SER A 20 -14.51 -2.03 -21.83
C SER A 20 -15.06 -2.85 -20.66
N GLN A 21 -15.75 -2.18 -19.72
CA GLN A 21 -16.39 -2.86 -18.61
C GLN A 21 -17.77 -3.39 -19.02
N ASP A 22 -17.80 -4.22 -20.05
CA ASP A 22 -18.99 -4.81 -20.66
C ASP A 22 -19.00 -6.35 -20.61
N GLY A 23 -18.06 -6.93 -19.89
CA GLY A 23 -17.86 -8.38 -19.76
C GLY A 23 -16.91 -8.96 -20.80
N SER A 24 -16.51 -8.20 -21.83
CA SER A 24 -15.65 -8.70 -22.93
C SER A 24 -14.21 -8.99 -22.51
N GLY A 25 -13.77 -8.44 -21.39
CA GLY A 25 -12.45 -8.70 -20.82
C GLY A 25 -12.35 -10.01 -20.03
N ILE A 26 -13.48 -10.69 -19.80
CA ILE A 26 -13.51 -11.97 -19.06
C ILE A 26 -13.54 -13.12 -20.05
N ASP A 27 -12.47 -13.87 -20.12
CA ASP A 27 -12.31 -14.99 -21.04
C ASP A 27 -11.92 -16.29 -20.33
N LYS A 28 -11.67 -17.36 -21.12
CA LYS A 28 -11.29 -18.69 -20.62
C LYS A 28 -9.93 -18.74 -19.91
N ASP A 29 -9.08 -17.76 -20.14
CA ASP A 29 -7.73 -17.67 -19.58
C ASP A 29 -7.71 -16.75 -18.33
N THR A 30 -8.89 -16.25 -17.91
CA THR A 30 -9.05 -15.45 -16.69
C THR A 30 -9.13 -16.37 -15.48
N ASP A 31 -8.21 -16.22 -14.52
CA ASP A 31 -8.19 -17.00 -13.26
C ASP A 31 -8.95 -16.32 -12.14
N VAL A 32 -8.93 -14.99 -12.07
CA VAL A 32 -9.52 -14.21 -10.97
C VAL A 32 -9.87 -12.81 -11.45
N VAL A 33 -10.97 -12.26 -10.93
CA VAL A 33 -11.36 -10.86 -11.13
C VAL A 33 -11.13 -10.06 -9.86
N CYS A 34 -10.30 -9.02 -9.96
CA CYS A 34 -9.98 -8.15 -8.84
C CYS A 34 -10.69 -6.80 -8.97
N ILE A 35 -11.47 -6.43 -7.97
CA ILE A 35 -12.27 -5.21 -7.96
C ILE A 35 -11.84 -4.24 -6.85
N SER A 36 -12.22 -2.97 -7.00
CA SER A 36 -12.13 -1.96 -5.94
C SER A 36 -13.52 -1.59 -5.40
N THR A 37 -13.56 -0.90 -4.28
CA THR A 37 -14.80 -0.35 -3.68
C THR A 37 -15.57 0.60 -4.60
N ALA A 38 -14.92 1.15 -5.63
CA ALA A 38 -15.54 2.05 -6.61
C ALA A 38 -16.38 1.31 -7.68
N ILE A 39 -16.26 -0.03 -7.76
CA ILE A 39 -16.97 -0.84 -8.75
C ILE A 39 -18.28 -1.36 -8.13
N GLU A 40 -19.40 -1.02 -8.77
CA GLU A 40 -20.74 -1.45 -8.34
C GLU A 40 -20.97 -2.93 -8.64
N GLU A 41 -21.78 -3.59 -7.82
CA GLU A 41 -22.20 -5.00 -8.00
C GLU A 41 -22.92 -5.26 -9.33
N SER A 42 -23.53 -4.24 -9.93
CA SER A 42 -24.19 -4.29 -11.25
C SER A 42 -23.23 -4.30 -12.44
N ASN A 43 -21.92 -4.19 -12.21
CA ASN A 43 -20.91 -4.13 -13.26
C ASN A 43 -20.92 -5.42 -14.11
N ALA A 44 -20.88 -5.28 -15.45
CA ALA A 44 -20.97 -6.40 -16.38
C ALA A 44 -19.79 -7.39 -16.24
N ASP A 45 -18.59 -6.93 -15.91
CA ASP A 45 -17.43 -7.81 -15.71
C ASP A 45 -17.64 -8.70 -14.46
N ILE A 46 -18.24 -8.16 -13.39
CA ILE A 46 -18.59 -8.97 -12.19
C ILE A 46 -19.65 -10.02 -12.56
N ALA A 47 -20.66 -9.64 -13.32
CA ALA A 47 -21.70 -10.57 -13.77
C ALA A 47 -21.12 -11.69 -14.66
N ALA A 48 -20.23 -11.35 -15.61
CA ALA A 48 -19.55 -12.30 -16.46
C ALA A 48 -18.64 -13.25 -15.66
N ALA A 49 -17.87 -12.72 -14.69
CA ALA A 49 -17.01 -13.52 -13.82
C ALA A 49 -17.83 -14.55 -13.02
N ARG A 50 -18.93 -14.12 -12.41
CA ARG A 50 -19.83 -15.01 -11.65
C ARG A 50 -20.48 -16.08 -12.54
N ALA A 51 -20.92 -15.70 -13.74
CA ALA A 51 -21.50 -16.63 -14.71
C ALA A 51 -20.49 -17.70 -15.15
N SER A 52 -19.20 -17.35 -15.20
CA SER A 52 -18.08 -18.25 -15.52
C SER A 52 -17.54 -19.02 -14.30
N GLY A 53 -18.10 -18.80 -13.11
CA GLY A 53 -17.64 -19.44 -11.86
C GLY A 53 -16.27 -18.95 -11.37
N LEU A 54 -15.81 -17.79 -11.85
CA LEU A 54 -14.53 -17.20 -11.45
C LEU A 54 -14.59 -16.53 -10.09
N PRO A 55 -13.52 -16.61 -9.27
CA PRO A 55 -13.46 -15.88 -8.03
C PRO A 55 -13.38 -14.37 -8.30
N VAL A 56 -14.20 -13.60 -7.55
CA VAL A 56 -14.16 -12.15 -7.51
C VAL A 56 -13.61 -11.73 -6.15
N ILE A 57 -12.46 -11.07 -6.13
CA ILE A 57 -11.77 -10.64 -4.91
C ILE A 57 -11.63 -9.13 -4.87
N HIS A 58 -11.53 -8.58 -3.66
CA HIS A 58 -11.24 -7.16 -3.51
C HIS A 58 -9.73 -6.89 -3.64
N ARG A 59 -9.34 -5.71 -4.18
CA ARG A 59 -7.93 -5.31 -4.32
C ARG A 59 -7.13 -5.41 -3.02
N SER A 60 -7.77 -5.18 -1.87
CA SER A 60 -7.13 -5.31 -0.56
C SER A 60 -6.81 -6.76 -0.18
N ASP A 61 -7.61 -7.73 -0.66
CA ASP A 61 -7.34 -9.16 -0.43
C ASP A 61 -6.15 -9.61 -1.28
N LEU A 62 -6.06 -9.12 -2.52
CA LEU A 62 -4.91 -9.34 -3.37
C LEU A 62 -3.64 -8.73 -2.74
N LEU A 63 -3.72 -7.48 -2.28
CA LEU A 63 -2.59 -6.82 -1.63
C LEU A 63 -2.18 -7.53 -0.33
N ALA A 64 -3.14 -7.97 0.49
CA ALA A 64 -2.86 -8.76 1.70
C ALA A 64 -2.17 -10.10 1.35
N GLY A 65 -2.55 -10.71 0.23
CA GLY A 65 -1.87 -11.90 -0.30
C GLY A 65 -0.41 -11.61 -0.68
N ILE A 66 -0.18 -10.54 -1.43
CA ILE A 66 1.18 -10.11 -1.83
C ILE A 66 2.05 -9.81 -0.59
N ILE A 67 1.51 -9.09 0.40
CA ILE A 67 2.20 -8.77 1.66
C ILE A 67 2.69 -10.04 2.36
N LYS A 68 1.89 -11.10 2.38
CA LYS A 68 2.26 -12.38 3.01
C LYS A 68 3.35 -13.15 2.28
N THR A 69 3.54 -12.91 0.98
CA THR A 69 4.57 -13.60 0.18
C THR A 69 5.93 -12.89 0.17
N LYS A 70 6.02 -11.70 0.76
CA LYS A 70 7.19 -10.84 0.76
C LYS A 70 7.58 -10.42 2.17
N LYS A 71 8.85 -10.10 2.38
CA LYS A 71 9.30 -9.38 3.58
C LYS A 71 8.88 -7.92 3.47
N THR A 72 7.74 -7.60 4.06
CA THR A 72 7.04 -6.34 3.83
C THR A 72 7.27 -5.32 4.93
N ILE A 73 7.58 -4.09 4.52
CA ILE A 73 7.55 -2.88 5.35
C ILE A 73 6.31 -2.08 4.94
N ALA A 74 5.34 -1.97 5.84
CA ALA A 74 4.11 -1.21 5.64
C ALA A 74 4.20 0.17 6.32
N VAL A 75 3.96 1.24 5.56
CA VAL A 75 3.98 2.62 6.06
C VAL A 75 2.56 3.13 6.17
N ALA A 76 2.14 3.48 7.39
CA ALA A 76 0.81 3.98 7.70
C ALA A 76 0.86 5.31 8.45
N GLY A 77 -0.26 6.00 8.50
CA GLY A 77 -0.43 7.30 9.13
C GLY A 77 -1.35 8.20 8.32
N THR A 78 -1.95 9.19 8.91
CA THR A 78 -2.86 10.11 8.19
C THR A 78 -2.13 10.99 7.18
N SER A 79 -0.87 11.32 7.42
CA SER A 79 -0.06 12.17 6.54
C SER A 79 1.35 11.63 6.35
N GLY A 80 1.94 11.90 5.17
CA GLY A 80 3.34 11.59 4.88
C GLY A 80 3.61 10.16 4.40
N LYS A 81 2.59 9.29 4.31
CA LYS A 81 2.72 7.88 3.89
C LYS A 81 3.53 7.72 2.60
N SER A 82 3.09 8.33 1.50
CA SER A 82 3.75 8.21 0.19
C SER A 82 5.20 8.70 0.23
N THR A 83 5.46 9.80 0.95
CA THR A 83 6.80 10.36 1.09
C THR A 83 7.73 9.40 1.81
N VAL A 84 7.32 8.88 2.96
CA VAL A 84 8.16 7.95 3.75
C VAL A 84 8.30 6.60 3.05
N THR A 85 7.24 6.10 2.41
CA THR A 85 7.31 4.91 1.55
C THR A 85 8.37 5.07 0.46
N ALA A 86 8.36 6.22 -0.24
CA ALA A 86 9.36 6.53 -1.25
C ALA A 86 10.78 6.63 -0.65
N MET A 87 10.94 7.29 0.50
CA MET A 87 12.25 7.41 1.16
C MET A 87 12.83 6.05 1.55
N ILE A 88 12.02 5.16 2.15
CA ILE A 88 12.45 3.81 2.52
C ILE A 88 12.84 3.02 1.26
N PHE A 89 12.01 3.08 0.21
CA PHE A 89 12.30 2.40 -1.06
C PHE A 89 13.60 2.89 -1.70
N GLU A 90 13.82 4.22 -1.78
CA GLU A 90 15.03 4.81 -2.34
C GLU A 90 16.26 4.46 -1.50
N PHE A 91 16.14 4.49 -0.17
CA PHE A 91 17.23 4.09 0.73
C PHE A 91 17.61 2.62 0.53
N LEU A 92 16.65 1.71 0.54
CA LEU A 92 16.92 0.29 0.31
C LEU A 92 17.51 0.04 -1.09
N THR A 93 17.07 0.79 -2.09
CA THR A 93 17.64 0.73 -3.45
C THR A 93 19.09 1.20 -3.46
N ALA A 94 19.41 2.31 -2.78
CA ALA A 94 20.78 2.82 -2.66
C ALA A 94 21.70 1.84 -1.90
N CYS A 95 21.12 1.03 -0.99
CA CYS A 95 21.81 -0.07 -0.31
C CYS A 95 21.83 -1.38 -1.13
N GLU A 96 21.53 -1.33 -2.43
CA GLU A 96 21.55 -2.48 -3.36
C GLU A 96 20.63 -3.64 -2.96
N LYS A 97 19.55 -3.36 -2.19
CA LYS A 97 18.60 -4.39 -1.71
C LYS A 97 17.54 -4.78 -2.72
N SER A 98 17.42 -4.06 -3.84
CA SER A 98 16.46 -4.35 -4.92
C SER A 98 15.02 -4.60 -4.44
N PRO A 99 14.42 -3.69 -3.63
CA PRO A 99 13.07 -3.88 -3.11
C PRO A 99 11.98 -3.71 -4.18
N SER A 100 10.82 -4.32 -3.96
CA SER A 100 9.56 -3.98 -4.63
C SER A 100 8.88 -2.79 -3.95
N LEU A 101 7.99 -2.11 -4.68
CA LEU A 101 7.24 -0.94 -4.20
C LEU A 101 5.77 -1.04 -4.58
N ILE A 102 4.89 -0.64 -3.66
CA ILE A 102 3.49 -0.28 -3.94
C ILE A 102 3.19 1.00 -3.16
N SER A 103 2.86 2.09 -3.85
CA SER A 103 2.64 3.43 -3.27
C SER A 103 1.38 4.08 -3.84
N GLY A 104 0.75 4.96 -3.06
CA GLY A 104 -0.37 5.78 -3.51
C GLY A 104 0.02 6.88 -4.48
N ALA A 105 1.30 7.30 -4.49
CA ALA A 105 1.81 8.34 -5.37
C ALA A 105 2.99 7.85 -6.22
N PRO A 106 3.12 8.34 -7.47
CA PRO A 106 4.20 7.93 -8.36
C PRO A 106 5.54 8.54 -7.96
N LEU A 107 6.60 7.72 -7.95
CA LEU A 107 7.97 8.16 -7.73
C LEU A 107 8.56 8.74 -9.02
N ARG A 108 9.13 9.95 -8.92
CA ARG A 108 9.73 10.65 -10.07
C ARG A 108 10.83 9.84 -10.75
N ARG A 109 11.65 9.11 -9.99
CA ARG A 109 12.72 8.28 -10.54
C ARG A 109 12.18 7.19 -11.45
N LEU A 110 11.16 6.47 -11.00
CA LEU A 110 10.52 5.42 -11.79
C LEU A 110 9.83 5.98 -13.03
N LYS A 111 9.14 7.13 -12.91
CA LYS A 111 8.56 7.84 -14.07
C LYS A 111 9.61 8.22 -15.12
N LYS A 112 10.80 8.71 -14.70
CA LYS A 112 11.90 9.03 -15.62
C LYS A 112 12.45 7.79 -16.34
N GLN A 113 12.25 6.59 -15.80
CA GLN A 113 12.61 5.31 -16.41
C GLN A 113 11.51 4.74 -17.31
N GLY A 114 10.42 5.48 -17.56
CA GLY A 114 9.29 5.02 -18.37
C GLY A 114 8.33 4.06 -17.65
N LEU A 115 8.46 3.93 -16.32
CA LEU A 115 7.60 3.07 -15.51
C LEU A 115 6.37 3.83 -14.99
N ILE A 116 5.34 3.10 -14.53
CA ILE A 116 4.10 3.69 -13.97
C ILE A 116 4.40 4.60 -12.78
N GLY A 117 5.39 4.25 -11.98
CA GLY A 117 5.91 5.08 -10.90
C GLY A 117 5.38 4.73 -9.51
N ASN A 118 4.18 4.24 -9.37
CA ASN A 118 3.56 3.88 -8.09
C ASN A 118 3.61 2.38 -7.77
N ALA A 119 4.14 1.58 -8.69
CA ALA A 119 4.44 0.17 -8.49
C ALA A 119 5.76 -0.20 -9.17
N PHE A 120 6.54 -1.07 -8.52
CA PHE A 120 7.80 -1.58 -9.05
C PHE A 120 8.05 -2.98 -8.50
N CYS A 121 8.44 -3.90 -9.37
CA CYS A 121 8.86 -5.24 -8.99
C CYS A 121 10.39 -5.31 -8.92
N GLY A 122 10.92 -5.38 -7.71
CA GLY A 122 12.35 -5.56 -7.47
C GLY A 122 12.79 -7.03 -7.55
N GLY A 123 14.10 -7.24 -7.55
CA GLY A 123 14.70 -8.58 -7.65
C GLY A 123 14.73 -9.36 -6.32
N SER A 124 14.40 -8.72 -5.20
CA SER A 124 14.44 -9.37 -3.88
C SER A 124 13.03 -9.70 -3.34
N ASP A 125 13.01 -10.36 -2.19
CA ASP A 125 11.79 -10.65 -1.42
C ASP A 125 11.28 -9.45 -0.60
N LEU A 126 11.98 -8.30 -0.63
CA LEU A 126 11.58 -7.09 0.08
C LEU A 126 10.46 -6.36 -0.66
N LEU A 127 9.47 -5.89 0.10
CA LEU A 127 8.39 -5.02 -0.37
C LEU A 127 8.24 -3.81 0.56
N VAL A 128 8.20 -2.63 -0.01
CA VAL A 128 7.78 -1.42 0.70
C VAL A 128 6.38 -1.05 0.21
N VAL A 129 5.42 -0.96 1.11
CA VAL A 129 4.03 -0.68 0.76
C VAL A 129 3.47 0.49 1.56
N GLU A 130 2.76 1.37 0.88
CA GLU A 130 1.90 2.35 1.51
C GLU A 130 0.62 1.68 1.98
N ALA A 131 0.36 1.72 3.29
CA ALA A 131 -0.81 1.14 3.92
C ALA A 131 -1.85 2.23 4.14
N ASP A 132 -2.84 2.28 3.23
CA ASP A 132 -3.93 3.26 3.26
C ASP A 132 -5.03 2.82 4.22
N GLU A 133 -5.44 3.75 5.08
CA GLU A 133 -6.50 3.56 6.09
C GLU A 133 -7.90 3.93 5.58
N SER A 134 -8.00 4.58 4.42
CA SER A 134 -9.24 5.23 3.95
C SER A 134 -10.41 4.27 3.80
N ASP A 135 -10.18 3.06 3.29
CA ASP A 135 -11.21 2.03 3.10
C ASP A 135 -11.32 1.04 4.28
N GLY A 136 -10.53 1.22 5.35
CA GLY A 136 -10.53 0.35 6.51
C GLY A 136 -9.93 -1.05 6.29
N THR A 137 -9.39 -1.33 5.12
CA THR A 137 -8.89 -2.67 4.76
C THR A 137 -7.50 -2.98 5.34
N LEU A 138 -6.85 -1.99 5.92
CA LEU A 138 -5.54 -2.09 6.56
C LEU A 138 -5.46 -3.21 7.60
N VAL A 139 -6.58 -3.53 8.25
CA VAL A 139 -6.68 -4.65 9.22
C VAL A 139 -6.43 -6.04 8.61
N LYS A 140 -6.45 -6.16 7.27
CA LYS A 140 -6.16 -7.41 6.56
C LYS A 140 -4.66 -7.69 6.44
N TYR A 141 -3.82 -6.67 6.67
CA TYR A 141 -2.38 -6.76 6.46
C TYR A 141 -1.68 -7.36 7.68
N SER A 142 -0.67 -8.17 7.42
CA SER A 142 0.23 -8.75 8.43
C SER A 142 1.66 -8.65 7.90
N PRO A 143 2.25 -7.43 7.90
CA PRO A 143 3.59 -7.20 7.39
C PRO A 143 4.65 -7.65 8.40
N ASN A 144 5.90 -7.86 7.96
CA ASN A 144 7.02 -8.08 8.87
C ASN A 144 7.36 -6.82 9.67
N ALA A 145 7.24 -5.65 9.03
CA ALA A 145 7.46 -4.39 9.73
C ALA A 145 6.35 -3.38 9.42
N SER A 146 5.96 -2.58 10.41
CA SER A 146 5.09 -1.43 10.23
C SER A 146 5.75 -0.15 10.73
N VAL A 147 5.49 0.96 10.02
CA VAL A 147 5.92 2.30 10.42
C VAL A 147 4.67 3.17 10.54
N ILE A 148 4.39 3.66 11.73
CA ILE A 148 3.23 4.52 12.00
C ILE A 148 3.70 5.96 12.20
N LEU A 149 3.31 6.86 11.30
CA LEU A 149 3.84 8.21 11.23
C LEU A 149 3.11 9.19 12.16
N ASN A 150 1.78 9.18 12.10
CA ASN A 150 0.93 10.11 12.85
C ASN A 150 -0.54 9.70 12.77
N VAL A 151 -1.34 10.24 13.69
CA VAL A 151 -2.80 10.13 13.71
C VAL A 151 -3.39 11.52 13.86
N SER A 152 -4.01 12.03 12.82
CA SER A 152 -4.76 13.28 12.85
C SER A 152 -6.15 13.08 12.26
N LYS A 153 -7.08 13.98 12.60
CA LYS A 153 -8.43 13.91 12.05
C LYS A 153 -8.37 14.16 10.54
N ASP A 154 -8.84 13.19 9.77
CA ASP A 154 -9.01 13.28 8.34
C ASP A 154 -10.44 12.82 7.99
N HIS A 155 -10.64 11.89 7.08
CA HIS A 155 -11.96 11.38 6.70
C HIS A 155 -12.60 10.47 7.77
N LYS A 156 -11.81 9.89 8.68
CA LYS A 156 -12.25 9.02 9.78
C LYS A 156 -12.05 9.69 11.14
N ASP A 157 -12.81 9.23 12.12
CA ASP A 157 -12.60 9.63 13.52
C ASP A 157 -11.24 9.13 14.04
N ILE A 158 -10.60 9.93 14.91
CA ILE A 158 -9.30 9.60 15.52
C ILE A 158 -9.34 8.25 16.23
N GLY A 159 -10.46 7.93 16.89
CA GLY A 159 -10.65 6.65 17.58
C GLY A 159 -10.62 5.47 16.63
N GLU A 160 -11.30 5.57 15.48
CA GLU A 160 -11.28 4.54 14.44
C GLU A 160 -9.88 4.37 13.84
N LEU A 161 -9.22 5.48 13.51
CA LEU A 161 -7.86 5.45 12.97
C LEU A 161 -6.87 4.79 13.92
N ARG A 162 -6.98 5.08 15.22
CA ARG A 162 -6.15 4.45 16.24
C ARG A 162 -6.35 2.94 16.27
N VAL A 163 -7.59 2.44 16.21
CA VAL A 163 -7.87 1.00 16.18
C VAL A 163 -7.25 0.34 14.94
N LEU A 164 -7.35 0.99 13.78
CA LEU A 164 -6.75 0.48 12.54
C LEU A 164 -5.22 0.38 12.64
N PHE A 165 -4.56 1.46 13.09
CA PHE A 165 -3.10 1.47 13.19
C PHE A 165 -2.57 0.59 14.31
N GLU A 166 -3.27 0.51 15.45
CA GLU A 166 -2.91 -0.42 16.52
C GLU A 166 -3.04 -1.87 16.07
N THR A 167 -4.09 -2.19 15.31
CA THR A 167 -4.27 -3.52 14.72
C THR A 167 -3.11 -3.87 13.76
N LEU A 168 -2.70 -2.93 12.91
CA LEU A 168 -1.54 -3.14 12.03
C LEU A 168 -0.26 -3.38 12.83
N THR A 169 -0.03 -2.57 13.87
CA THR A 169 1.13 -2.67 14.75
C THR A 169 1.18 -4.05 15.44
N LEU A 170 0.06 -4.51 15.97
CA LEU A 170 -0.05 -5.82 16.64
C LEU A 170 0.10 -7.02 15.70
N LYS A 171 -0.23 -6.86 14.41
CA LYS A 171 -0.06 -7.90 13.39
C LYS A 171 1.31 -7.90 12.73
N SER A 172 2.15 -6.91 13.02
CA SER A 172 3.52 -6.82 12.52
C SER A 172 4.47 -7.57 13.45
N GLU A 173 5.47 -8.23 12.90
CA GLU A 173 6.54 -8.85 13.69
C GLU A 173 7.38 -7.77 14.40
N TRP A 174 7.52 -6.61 13.74
CA TRP A 174 8.27 -5.47 14.25
C TRP A 174 7.54 -4.16 13.89
N SER A 175 7.64 -3.15 14.76
CA SER A 175 6.97 -1.87 14.53
C SER A 175 7.80 -0.69 15.00
N ALA A 176 7.76 0.40 14.23
CA ALA A 176 8.29 1.70 14.57
C ALA A 176 7.16 2.73 14.62
N ILE A 177 7.07 3.50 15.70
CA ILE A 177 6.04 4.53 15.83
C ILE A 177 6.65 5.89 16.17
N ASN A 178 5.99 6.96 15.74
CA ASN A 178 6.36 8.31 16.10
C ASN A 178 6.00 8.62 17.55
N ALA A 179 7.03 8.79 18.40
CA ALA A 179 6.87 9.10 19.82
C ALA A 179 6.40 10.54 20.09
N ASP A 180 6.51 11.43 19.10
CA ASP A 180 6.09 12.82 19.24
C ASP A 180 4.58 13.00 19.04
N ASP A 181 3.90 11.99 18.46
CA ASP A 181 2.46 12.01 18.30
C ASP A 181 1.77 11.49 19.59
N PRO A 182 1.01 12.35 20.31
CA PRO A 182 0.32 11.93 21.53
C PRO A 182 -0.70 10.81 21.31
N ALA A 183 -1.31 10.74 20.12
CA ALA A 183 -2.30 9.73 19.79
C ALA A 183 -1.69 8.31 19.70
N LEU A 184 -0.38 8.21 19.49
CA LEU A 184 0.37 6.96 19.43
C LEU A 184 1.04 6.56 20.76
N ALA A 185 0.97 7.41 21.79
CA ALA A 185 1.71 7.21 23.03
C ALA A 185 1.39 5.91 23.78
N SER A 186 0.20 5.33 23.60
CA SER A 186 -0.22 4.08 24.23
C SER A 186 0.07 2.82 23.38
N PHE A 187 0.55 2.99 22.13
CA PHE A 187 0.79 1.85 21.26
C PHE A 187 2.03 1.08 21.73
N LYS A 188 1.92 -0.24 21.74
CA LYS A 188 3.09 -1.11 21.91
C LYS A 188 3.86 -1.18 20.62
N SER A 189 5.16 -0.93 20.67
CA SER A 189 6.04 -0.93 19.50
C SER A 189 7.41 -1.50 19.84
N SER A 190 8.08 -2.01 18.81
CA SER A 190 9.47 -2.49 18.93
C SER A 190 10.46 -1.33 19.01
N MET A 191 10.11 -0.18 18.40
CA MET A 191 10.95 1.00 18.30
C MET A 191 10.11 2.26 18.29
N THR A 192 10.70 3.37 18.77
CA THR A 192 10.11 4.70 18.63
C THR A 192 11.09 5.66 17.97
N PHE A 193 10.59 6.57 17.14
CA PHE A 193 11.36 7.63 16.51
C PHE A 193 10.69 8.99 16.79
N GLY A 194 11.46 10.08 16.68
CA GLY A 194 10.95 11.44 16.91
C GLY A 194 12.05 12.38 17.36
N HIS A 195 11.68 13.62 17.68
CA HIS A 195 12.58 14.65 18.24
C HIS A 195 12.57 14.68 19.76
N GLY A 196 11.44 14.30 20.37
CA GLY A 196 11.23 14.35 21.82
C GLY A 196 11.98 13.27 22.59
N ASN A 197 12.09 13.48 23.91
CA ASN A 197 12.84 12.59 24.82
C ASN A 197 12.27 11.16 24.94
N ARG A 198 11.05 10.93 24.45
CA ARG A 198 10.41 9.60 24.43
C ARG A 198 10.84 8.74 23.25
N ALA A 199 11.50 9.32 22.25
CA ALA A 199 11.97 8.60 21.08
C ALA A 199 13.27 7.85 21.39
N MET A 200 13.34 6.57 20.99
CA MET A 200 14.56 5.76 21.03
C MET A 200 15.57 6.22 19.97
N TRP A 201 15.05 6.60 18.79
CA TRP A 201 15.85 7.14 17.69
C TRP A 201 15.50 8.59 17.46
N ARG A 202 16.50 9.44 17.57
CA ARG A 202 16.40 10.90 17.40
C ARG A 202 17.44 11.37 16.41
N PRO A 203 17.14 12.40 15.60
CA PRO A 203 18.19 13.02 14.78
C PRO A 203 19.24 13.69 15.70
N ASP A 204 20.49 13.57 15.34
CA ASP A 204 21.60 14.18 16.07
C ASP A 204 21.64 15.70 15.90
N PHE A 205 21.00 16.20 14.82
CA PHE A 205 20.92 17.64 14.49
C PHE A 205 19.49 17.97 14.04
N VAL A 206 18.98 19.06 14.57
CA VAL A 206 17.73 19.71 14.16
C VAL A 206 18.06 21.16 13.79
#